data_3acfa337690ed2e169d864e10cf732d8
#
_entry.id   3acfa337690ed2e169d864e10cf732d8
#
_cell.length_a   1.000
_cell.length_b   1.000
_cell.length_c   1.000
_cell.angle_alpha   90.00
_cell.angle_beta   90.00
_cell.angle_gamma   90.00
#
_symmetry.space_group_name_H-M   'P 1'
#
loop_
_entity.id
_entity.type
_entity.pdbx_description
1 polymer ?
#
loop_
_entity_poly.entity_id
_entity_poly.type
_entity_poly.pdbx_seq_one_letter_code
_entity_poly.pdbx_strand_id
1 'polypeptide(L)'
;AHCPISNMKLSSGVAQIPRMLEMGVPVGLAVDGSASNDGSNLLEELRVGYLLHRLQNSTTAPTGADFLRLATRGSAAILGRDDLGEISVGKAGDFFLVDSRRLELTGCLEDVAALPATVGIKNAVDYTVVAGNIVVKNGRLLHVDEESLAGSAGNAFRRYLNLGG
;
A
#
# COMPACT_ATOMS: atom_id res chain seq x y z
N ALA A 1 -0.29 -11.35 7.28
CA ALA A 1 0.07 -10.05 6.69
C ALA A 1 1.45 -10.14 6.05
N HIS A 2 1.56 -9.83 4.75
CA HIS A 2 2.81 -9.82 4.02
C HIS A 2 3.35 -8.39 3.94
N CYS A 3 4.59 -8.19 4.39
CA CYS A 3 5.26 -6.89 4.46
C CYS A 3 6.58 -6.96 3.65
N PRO A 4 6.53 -6.88 2.32
CA PRO A 4 7.69 -7.09 1.45
C PRO A 4 8.90 -6.21 1.81
N ILE A 5 8.70 -4.91 1.97
CA ILE A 5 9.80 -3.97 2.27
C ILE A 5 10.45 -4.28 3.61
N SER A 6 9.66 -4.51 4.65
CA SER A 6 10.16 -4.93 5.96
C SER A 6 10.97 -6.22 5.86
N ASN A 7 10.45 -7.23 5.17
CA ASN A 7 11.14 -8.50 4.98
C ASN A 7 12.49 -8.33 4.26
N MET A 8 12.54 -7.47 3.25
CA MET A 8 13.78 -7.15 2.53
C MET A 8 14.77 -6.40 3.42
N LYS A 9 14.30 -5.35 4.12
CA LYS A 9 15.13 -4.53 5.00
C LYS A 9 15.75 -5.35 6.13
N LEU A 10 14.99 -6.25 6.74
CA LEU A 10 15.43 -7.09 7.85
C LEU A 10 16.05 -8.42 7.40
N SER A 11 16.14 -8.68 6.09
CA SER A 11 16.66 -9.94 5.54
C SER A 11 15.91 -11.18 6.04
N SER A 12 14.59 -11.06 6.30
CA SER A 12 13.74 -12.14 6.83
C SER A 12 13.34 -13.18 5.77
N GLY A 13 13.72 -12.97 4.51
CA GLY A 13 13.39 -13.85 3.40
C GLY A 13 12.09 -13.45 2.68
N VAL A 14 11.68 -14.28 1.73
CA VAL A 14 10.49 -14.06 0.89
C VAL A 14 9.41 -15.06 1.27
N ALA A 15 8.23 -14.56 1.65
CA ALA A 15 7.09 -15.41 1.98
C ALA A 15 6.62 -16.24 0.76
N GLN A 16 6.17 -17.47 1.00
CA GLN A 16 5.71 -18.37 -0.08
C GLN A 16 4.26 -18.07 -0.47
N ILE A 17 3.99 -16.84 -0.93
CA ILE A 17 2.63 -16.35 -1.22
C ILE A 17 1.87 -17.24 -2.20
N PRO A 18 2.45 -17.71 -3.35
CA PRO A 18 1.73 -18.60 -4.26
C PRO A 18 1.22 -19.84 -3.54
N ARG A 19 2.08 -20.51 -2.77
CA ARG A 19 1.70 -21.72 -2.02
C ARG A 19 0.65 -21.45 -0.94
N MET A 20 0.78 -20.30 -0.23
CA MET A 20 -0.22 -19.91 0.78
C MET A 20 -1.61 -19.74 0.15
N LEU A 21 -1.68 -19.08 -1.03
CA LEU A 21 -2.92 -18.89 -1.76
C LEU A 21 -3.51 -20.22 -2.26
N GLU A 22 -2.68 -21.12 -2.81
CA GLU A 22 -3.09 -22.46 -3.20
C GLU A 22 -3.68 -23.27 -2.02
N MET A 23 -3.15 -23.08 -0.83
CA MET A 23 -3.63 -23.72 0.40
C MET A 23 -4.87 -23.02 1.01
N GLY A 24 -5.36 -21.94 0.38
CA GLY A 24 -6.49 -21.18 0.89
C GLY A 24 -6.20 -20.34 2.14
N VAL A 25 -4.92 -20.06 2.42
CA VAL A 25 -4.53 -19.18 3.53
C VAL A 25 -4.91 -17.74 3.20
N PRO A 26 -5.66 -17.03 4.06
CA PRO A 26 -5.92 -15.61 3.86
C PRO A 26 -4.61 -14.83 3.93
N VAL A 27 -4.33 -14.07 2.87
CA VAL A 27 -3.12 -13.23 2.78
C VAL A 27 -3.53 -11.81 2.42
N GLY A 28 -3.00 -10.84 3.16
CA GLY A 28 -3.11 -9.42 2.85
C GLY A 28 -1.75 -8.75 2.84
N LEU A 29 -1.66 -7.55 2.27
CA LEU A 29 -0.47 -6.69 2.35
C LEU A 29 -0.53 -5.77 3.56
N ALA A 30 0.61 -5.50 4.15
CA ALA A 30 0.77 -4.54 5.24
C ALA A 30 2.14 -3.85 5.16
N VAL A 31 2.28 -2.75 5.88
CA VAL A 31 3.51 -1.93 5.86
C VAL A 31 4.47 -2.24 7.02
N ASP A 32 4.01 -2.99 8.05
CA ASP A 32 4.75 -3.22 9.30
C ASP A 32 4.99 -1.93 10.11
N GLY A 33 5.80 -1.99 11.14
CA GLY A 33 6.15 -0.84 11.98
C GLY A 33 7.18 0.09 11.34
N SER A 34 7.18 1.35 11.76
CA SER A 34 8.07 2.39 11.21
C SER A 34 9.57 2.09 11.38
N ALA A 35 9.95 1.25 12.36
CA ALA A 35 11.34 0.85 12.54
C ALA A 35 11.81 -0.19 11.51
N SER A 36 10.90 -1.01 11.00
CA SER A 36 11.15 -2.05 10.00
C SER A 36 10.78 -1.61 8.58
N ASN A 37 9.96 -0.57 8.45
CA ASN A 37 9.59 0.04 7.17
C ASN A 37 9.55 1.57 7.32
N ASP A 38 10.52 2.25 6.77
CA ASP A 38 10.68 3.71 6.91
C ASP A 38 9.59 4.52 6.19
N GLY A 39 8.95 3.95 5.17
CA GLY A 39 8.04 4.66 4.27
C GLY A 39 6.55 4.59 4.66
N SER A 40 6.09 3.54 5.32
CA SER A 40 4.67 3.30 5.66
C SER A 40 3.69 3.54 4.49
N ASN A 41 4.08 3.16 3.26
CA ASN A 41 3.34 3.38 2.04
C ASN A 41 2.85 2.05 1.44
N LEU A 42 1.57 1.74 1.57
CA LEU A 42 1.00 0.48 1.06
C LEU A 42 1.04 0.36 -0.48
N LEU A 43 1.01 1.47 -1.22
CA LEU A 43 1.16 1.46 -2.68
C LEU A 43 2.58 1.08 -3.10
N GLU A 44 3.57 1.42 -2.29
CA GLU A 44 4.96 1.01 -2.49
C GLU A 44 5.15 -0.48 -2.19
N GLU A 45 4.54 -0.99 -1.11
CA GLU A 45 4.50 -2.42 -0.81
C GLU A 45 3.93 -3.25 -1.97
N LEU A 46 2.88 -2.75 -2.61
CA LEU A 46 2.27 -3.36 -3.80
C LEU A 46 3.29 -3.57 -4.92
N ARG A 47 4.04 -2.51 -5.26
CA ARG A 47 5.05 -2.56 -6.32
C ARG A 47 6.25 -3.40 -5.93
N VAL A 48 6.79 -3.20 -4.74
CA VAL A 48 7.96 -3.95 -4.25
C VAL A 48 7.62 -5.43 -4.12
N GLY A 49 6.46 -5.77 -3.55
CA GLY A 49 5.98 -7.14 -3.44
C GLY A 49 5.85 -7.82 -4.80
N TYR A 50 5.24 -7.16 -5.78
CA TYR A 50 5.15 -7.67 -7.14
C TYR A 50 6.53 -7.98 -7.75
N LEU A 51 7.47 -7.03 -7.69
CA LEU A 51 8.81 -7.22 -8.26
C LEU A 51 9.60 -8.31 -7.54
N LEU A 52 9.52 -8.35 -6.21
CA LEU A 52 10.18 -9.36 -5.39
C LEU A 52 9.70 -10.77 -5.75
N HIS A 53 8.38 -10.96 -5.88
CA HIS A 53 7.81 -12.25 -6.25
C HIS A 53 8.07 -12.62 -7.72
N ARG A 54 8.12 -11.65 -8.62
CA ARG A 54 8.57 -11.91 -10.01
C ARG A 54 10.00 -12.44 -10.05
N LEU A 55 10.89 -11.86 -9.25
CA LEU A 55 12.27 -12.33 -9.13
C LEU A 55 12.35 -13.73 -8.50
N GLN A 56 11.59 -13.98 -7.43
CA GLN A 56 11.63 -15.23 -6.66
C GLN A 56 10.93 -16.40 -7.37
N ASN A 57 9.77 -16.16 -7.97
CA ASN A 57 8.85 -17.21 -8.45
C ASN A 57 8.72 -17.26 -9.98
N SER A 58 9.34 -16.32 -10.70
CA SER A 58 9.29 -16.28 -12.18
C SER A 58 7.86 -16.35 -12.74
N THR A 59 7.52 -17.40 -13.49
CA THR A 59 6.22 -17.57 -14.16
C THR A 59 5.07 -17.91 -13.21
N THR A 60 5.35 -18.42 -12.01
CA THR A 60 4.33 -18.73 -10.99
C THR A 60 4.10 -17.59 -10.01
N ALA A 61 4.74 -16.44 -10.23
CA ALA A 61 4.53 -15.26 -9.40
C ALA A 61 3.10 -14.72 -9.54
N PRO A 62 2.49 -14.22 -8.44
CA PRO A 62 1.22 -13.51 -8.51
C PRO A 62 1.31 -12.33 -9.49
N THR A 63 0.21 -12.09 -10.21
CA THR A 63 0.10 -10.96 -11.14
C THR A 63 -0.01 -9.62 -10.39
N GLY A 64 0.12 -8.50 -11.10
CA GLY A 64 -0.11 -7.18 -10.51
C GLY A 64 -1.54 -7.02 -9.96
N ALA A 65 -2.53 -7.59 -10.65
CA ALA A 65 -3.91 -7.60 -10.18
C ALA A 65 -4.11 -8.47 -8.93
N ASP A 66 -3.38 -9.58 -8.79
CA ASP A 66 -3.40 -10.38 -7.56
C ASP A 66 -2.83 -9.60 -6.38
N PHE A 67 -1.73 -8.86 -6.58
CA PHE A 67 -1.20 -7.98 -5.54
C PHE A 67 -2.18 -6.88 -5.13
N LEU A 68 -2.93 -6.30 -6.08
CA LEU A 68 -4.00 -5.37 -5.74
C LEU A 68 -5.10 -6.04 -4.90
N ARG A 69 -5.49 -7.28 -5.23
CA ARG A 69 -6.44 -8.05 -4.42
C ARG A 69 -5.91 -8.35 -3.01
N LEU A 70 -4.61 -8.68 -2.88
CA LEU A 70 -3.98 -8.88 -1.57
C LEU A 70 -4.03 -7.59 -0.74
N ALA A 71 -3.75 -6.43 -1.33
CA ALA A 71 -3.77 -5.14 -0.64
C ALA A 71 -5.19 -4.66 -0.27
N THR A 72 -6.23 -5.16 -0.92
CA THR A 72 -7.62 -4.74 -0.71
C THR A 72 -8.43 -5.83 -0.02
N ARG A 73 -9.01 -6.76 -0.78
CA ARG A 73 -9.83 -7.86 -0.25
C ARG A 73 -9.08 -8.78 0.71
N GLY A 74 -7.81 -9.07 0.41
CA GLY A 74 -6.95 -9.89 1.27
C GLY A 74 -6.73 -9.22 2.63
N SER A 75 -6.37 -7.93 2.64
CA SER A 75 -6.18 -7.17 3.88
C SER A 75 -7.48 -7.04 4.67
N ALA A 76 -8.62 -6.82 4.01
CA ALA A 76 -9.93 -6.81 4.65
C ALA A 76 -10.27 -8.16 5.30
N ALA A 77 -9.99 -9.27 4.62
CA ALA A 77 -10.24 -10.62 5.12
C ALA A 77 -9.42 -10.94 6.39
N ILE A 78 -8.13 -10.58 6.42
CA ILE A 78 -7.30 -10.81 7.63
C ILE A 78 -7.71 -9.91 8.80
N LEU A 79 -8.37 -8.77 8.53
CA LEU A 79 -8.98 -7.90 9.55
C LEU A 79 -10.35 -8.39 10.03
N GLY A 80 -10.91 -9.43 9.41
CA GLY A 80 -12.26 -9.90 9.69
C GLY A 80 -13.35 -8.90 9.25
N ARG A 81 -13.08 -8.05 8.24
CA ARG A 81 -13.96 -6.99 7.73
C ARG A 81 -14.50 -7.40 6.35
N ASP A 82 -15.76 -7.72 6.29
CA ASP A 82 -16.48 -8.09 5.06
C ASP A 82 -17.09 -6.89 4.33
N ASP A 83 -17.14 -5.73 4.99
CA ASP A 83 -17.61 -4.46 4.46
C ASP A 83 -16.52 -3.63 3.76
N LEU A 84 -15.26 -4.09 3.73
CA LEU A 84 -14.11 -3.42 3.12
C LEU A 84 -13.55 -4.21 1.92
N GLY A 85 -12.60 -3.59 1.21
CA GLY A 85 -11.76 -4.24 0.19
C GLY A 85 -12.33 -4.21 -1.23
N GLU A 86 -13.53 -3.67 -1.44
CA GLU A 86 -14.11 -3.47 -2.76
C GLU A 86 -15.12 -2.32 -2.78
N ILE A 87 -15.33 -1.74 -3.95
CA ILE A 87 -16.35 -0.73 -4.18
C ILE A 87 -17.60 -1.44 -4.68
N SER A 88 -18.57 -1.66 -3.79
CA SER A 88 -19.87 -2.24 -4.15
C SER A 88 -20.97 -1.76 -3.21
N VAL A 89 -22.25 -1.92 -3.64
CA VAL A 89 -23.40 -1.52 -2.82
C VAL A 89 -23.42 -2.27 -1.50
N GLY A 90 -23.58 -1.53 -0.40
CA GLY A 90 -23.60 -2.08 0.95
C GLY A 90 -22.24 -2.19 1.62
N LYS A 91 -21.15 -1.86 0.92
CA LYS A 91 -19.80 -1.78 1.49
C LYS A 91 -19.47 -0.36 2.00
N ALA A 92 -18.44 -0.25 2.81
CA ALA A 92 -17.92 1.02 3.25
C ALA A 92 -17.42 1.86 2.07
N GLY A 93 -17.61 3.18 2.15
CA GLY A 93 -17.15 4.13 1.13
C GLY A 93 -15.67 4.46 1.30
N ASP A 94 -14.79 3.46 1.21
CA ASP A 94 -13.35 3.57 1.37
C ASP A 94 -12.65 3.32 0.03
N PHE A 95 -12.12 4.38 -0.58
CA PHE A 95 -11.40 4.27 -1.85
C PHE A 95 -10.46 5.46 -2.07
N PHE A 96 -9.56 5.30 -3.00
CA PHE A 96 -8.75 6.41 -3.52
C PHE A 96 -8.91 6.54 -5.04
N LEU A 97 -8.61 7.74 -5.56
CA LEU A 97 -8.63 8.05 -6.99
C LEU A 97 -7.27 8.57 -7.43
N VAL A 98 -6.88 8.16 -8.64
CA VAL A 98 -5.68 8.63 -9.32
C VAL A 98 -6.07 9.12 -10.71
N ASP A 99 -5.64 10.32 -11.08
CA ASP A 99 -5.87 10.86 -12.43
C ASP A 99 -5.08 10.03 -13.46
N SER A 100 -5.79 9.31 -14.30
CA SER A 100 -5.21 8.45 -15.35
C SER A 100 -4.48 9.22 -16.44
N ARG A 101 -4.64 10.54 -16.52
CA ARG A 101 -3.97 11.43 -17.49
C ARG A 101 -2.55 11.82 -17.07
N ARG A 102 -2.08 11.38 -15.92
CA ARG A 102 -0.70 11.61 -15.48
C ARG A 102 0.29 11.05 -16.50
N LEU A 103 1.36 11.81 -16.77
CA LEU A 103 2.36 11.44 -17.77
C LEU A 103 2.97 10.05 -17.51
N GLU A 104 3.24 9.72 -16.26
CA GLU A 104 3.81 8.44 -15.85
C GLU A 104 2.88 7.24 -16.08
N LEU A 105 1.59 7.49 -16.31
CA LEU A 105 0.58 6.46 -16.58
C LEU A 105 0.25 6.34 -18.09
N THR A 106 0.85 7.16 -18.93
CA THR A 106 0.61 7.13 -20.37
C THR A 106 1.03 5.78 -20.96
N GLY A 107 0.12 5.13 -21.67
CA GLY A 107 0.34 3.81 -22.27
C GLY A 107 0.21 2.62 -21.30
N CYS A 108 -0.18 2.86 -20.04
CA CYS A 108 -0.31 1.81 -19.02
C CYS A 108 -1.75 1.44 -18.68
N LEU A 109 -2.74 2.00 -19.38
CA LEU A 109 -4.16 1.88 -19.05
C LEU A 109 -4.83 0.62 -19.60
N GLU A 110 -4.12 -0.20 -20.36
CA GLU A 110 -4.64 -1.47 -20.90
C GLU A 110 -4.90 -2.51 -19.79
N ASP A 111 -4.14 -2.46 -18.68
CA ASP A 111 -4.37 -3.28 -17.50
C ASP A 111 -4.37 -2.41 -16.23
N VAL A 112 -5.49 -1.74 -16.00
CA VAL A 112 -5.67 -0.83 -14.87
C VAL A 112 -5.55 -1.54 -13.52
N ALA A 113 -5.97 -2.80 -13.45
CA ALA A 113 -5.90 -3.58 -12.20
C ALA A 113 -4.47 -3.90 -11.79
N ALA A 114 -3.58 -4.14 -12.74
CA ALA A 114 -2.18 -4.40 -12.47
C ALA A 114 -1.33 -3.13 -12.30
N LEU A 115 -1.81 -1.98 -12.79
CA LEU A 115 -1.05 -0.73 -12.85
C LEU A 115 -0.39 -0.33 -11.52
N PRO A 116 -1.07 -0.37 -10.34
CA PRO A 116 -0.43 -0.01 -9.08
C PRO A 116 0.78 -0.87 -8.72
N ALA A 117 0.80 -2.13 -9.14
CA ALA A 117 1.90 -3.05 -8.90
C ALA A 117 2.98 -2.98 -9.99
N THR A 118 2.60 -2.83 -11.25
CA THR A 118 3.54 -2.91 -12.40
C THR A 118 4.26 -1.58 -12.63
N VAL A 119 3.53 -0.47 -12.69
CA VAL A 119 4.07 0.89 -12.88
C VAL A 119 4.33 1.55 -11.54
N GLY A 120 3.41 1.36 -10.60
CA GLY A 120 3.39 2.02 -9.31
C GLY A 120 2.76 3.42 -9.36
N ILE A 121 2.29 3.89 -8.23
CA ILE A 121 1.79 5.24 -8.02
C ILE A 121 2.85 6.00 -7.23
N LYS A 122 3.63 6.84 -7.91
CA LYS A 122 4.81 7.51 -7.34
C LYS A 122 4.47 8.75 -6.52
N ASN A 123 3.39 9.44 -6.90
CA ASN A 123 2.94 10.66 -6.25
C ASN A 123 1.74 10.37 -5.35
N ALA A 124 1.41 11.33 -4.49
CA ALA A 124 0.19 11.26 -3.71
C ALA A 124 -1.03 11.02 -4.61
N VAL A 125 -1.99 10.25 -4.12
CA VAL A 125 -3.27 10.03 -4.83
C VAL A 125 -4.06 11.33 -4.87
N ASP A 126 -4.90 11.51 -5.90
CA ASP A 126 -5.64 12.76 -6.07
C ASP A 126 -6.74 12.93 -5.03
N TYR A 127 -7.41 11.84 -4.70
CA TYR A 127 -8.43 11.80 -3.66
C TYR A 127 -8.30 10.54 -2.82
N THR A 128 -8.58 10.67 -1.52
CA THR A 128 -8.85 9.54 -0.61
C THR A 128 -10.17 9.80 0.09
N VAL A 129 -11.03 8.79 0.09
CA VAL A 129 -12.33 8.79 0.77
C VAL A 129 -12.30 7.70 1.82
N VAL A 130 -12.70 8.03 3.04
CA VAL A 130 -12.78 7.11 4.19
C VAL A 130 -14.17 7.24 4.81
N ALA A 131 -14.90 6.15 4.92
CA ALA A 131 -16.27 6.11 5.40
C ALA A 131 -17.17 7.16 4.70
N GLY A 132 -16.98 7.35 3.37
CA GLY A 132 -17.71 8.30 2.57
C GLY A 132 -17.25 9.77 2.69
N ASN A 133 -16.26 10.07 3.53
CA ASN A 133 -15.73 11.42 3.70
C ASN A 133 -14.41 11.62 2.95
N ILE A 134 -14.29 12.71 2.21
CA ILE A 134 -13.04 13.06 1.53
C ILE A 134 -12.02 13.51 2.57
N VAL A 135 -10.91 12.79 2.70
CA VAL A 135 -9.82 13.11 3.63
C VAL A 135 -8.58 13.64 2.91
N VAL A 136 -8.39 13.26 1.64
CA VAL A 136 -7.36 13.80 0.75
C VAL A 136 -8.03 14.38 -0.49
N LYS A 137 -7.58 15.56 -0.91
CA LYS A 137 -8.01 16.22 -2.16
C LYS A 137 -6.80 16.88 -2.83
N ASN A 138 -6.64 16.62 -4.12
CA ASN A 138 -5.50 17.12 -4.91
C ASN A 138 -4.15 16.76 -4.26
N GLY A 139 -4.04 15.55 -3.70
CA GLY A 139 -2.83 15.04 -3.08
C GLY A 139 -2.49 15.65 -1.71
N ARG A 140 -3.42 16.38 -1.06
CA ARG A 140 -3.21 17.02 0.25
C ARG A 140 -4.28 16.60 1.24
N LEU A 141 -3.89 16.43 2.51
CA LEU A 141 -4.83 16.20 3.62
C LEU A 141 -5.71 17.44 3.85
N LEU A 142 -7.02 17.23 3.99
CA LEU A 142 -7.97 18.35 4.14
C LEU A 142 -8.03 18.95 5.57
N HIS A 143 -7.71 18.15 6.58
CA HIS A 143 -7.88 18.53 7.99
C HIS A 143 -6.56 18.55 8.76
N VAL A 144 -5.44 18.54 8.06
CA VAL A 144 -4.10 18.55 8.65
C VAL A 144 -3.26 19.60 7.94
N ASP A 145 -2.64 20.47 8.70
CA ASP A 145 -1.56 21.32 8.23
C ASP A 145 -0.27 20.49 8.19
N GLU A 146 0.05 19.96 7.01
CA GLU A 146 1.18 19.07 6.80
C GLU A 146 2.52 19.74 7.12
N GLU A 147 2.67 21.04 6.83
CA GLU A 147 3.89 21.79 7.09
C GLU A 147 4.11 21.99 8.60
N SER A 148 3.07 22.41 9.31
CA SER A 148 3.09 22.54 10.76
C SER A 148 3.35 21.20 11.46
N LEU A 149 2.71 20.12 10.98
CA LEU A 149 2.91 18.77 11.50
C LEU A 149 4.35 18.31 11.29
N ALA A 150 4.90 18.47 10.09
CA ALA A 150 6.28 18.11 9.77
C ALA A 150 7.29 18.87 10.63
N GLY A 151 7.07 20.17 10.85
CA GLY A 151 7.89 20.98 11.76
C GLY A 151 7.85 20.49 13.21
N SER A 152 6.65 20.18 13.70
CA SER A 152 6.44 19.67 15.06
C SER A 152 7.07 18.28 15.26
N ALA A 153 6.91 17.39 14.28
CA ALA A 153 7.53 16.07 14.29
C ALA A 153 9.06 16.14 14.27
N GLY A 154 9.63 17.02 13.43
CA GLY A 154 11.07 17.26 13.40
C GLY A 154 11.62 17.80 14.74
N ASN A 155 10.88 18.68 15.41
CA ASN A 155 11.25 19.16 16.73
C ASN A 155 11.18 18.05 17.80
N ALA A 156 10.15 17.21 17.76
CA ALA A 156 10.01 16.08 18.67
C ALA A 156 11.15 15.07 18.47
N PHE A 157 11.50 14.76 17.22
CA PHE A 157 12.62 13.86 16.89
C PHE A 157 13.96 14.40 17.40
N ARG A 158 14.27 15.69 17.20
CA ARG A 158 15.50 16.30 17.73
C ARG A 158 15.56 16.23 19.26
N ARG A 159 14.43 16.48 19.96
CA ARG A 159 14.38 16.32 21.41
C ARG A 159 14.63 14.88 21.85
N TYR A 160 14.07 13.91 21.14
CA TYR A 160 14.30 12.49 21.41
C TYR A 160 15.78 12.11 21.28
N LEU A 161 16.47 12.55 20.22
CA LEU A 161 17.90 12.31 20.04
C LEU A 161 18.76 12.99 21.11
N ASN A 162 18.39 14.19 21.55
CA ASN A 162 19.15 14.94 22.57
C ASN A 162 18.91 14.46 24.01
N LEU A 163 17.87 13.63 24.26
CA LEU A 163 17.63 13.02 25.55
C LEU A 163 18.48 11.79 25.82
N GLY A 164 19.25 11.32 24.83
CA GLY A 164 20.18 10.20 24.92
C GLY A 164 21.65 10.59 25.08
N GLY A 165 21.95 11.89 25.33
CA GLY A 165 23.30 12.42 25.55
C GLY A 165 23.51 12.89 26.98
#